data_78fb48462a042fcbef37f022c8ac392c
#
_entry.id   78fb48462a042fcbef37f022c8ac392c
#
_cell.length_a   1.000
_cell.length_b   1.000
_cell.length_c   1.000
_cell.angle_alpha   90.00
_cell.angle_beta   90.00
_cell.angle_gamma   90.00
#
_symmetry.space_group_name_H-M   'P 1'
#
loop_
_entity.id
_entity.type
_entity.pdbx_description
1 polymer ?
#
loop_
_entity_poly.entity_id
_entity_poly.type
_entity_poly.pdbx_seq_one_letter_code
_entity_poly.pdbx_strand_id
1 'polypeptide(L)'
;MAQEALGKQDITVLADKGYYSRNDIKAVLDTGAVALVPKGDTSGADRKGLFNLSLFKYDQEKDVYICPTGNELQNRFITVEDGLELQIYFNGIACRDCSQRSKCTTSKVAARRIRRWVHEDKMEVMQARLDALPQTALVRKQTVEHPFGTIKMWMGATHFLMRRFKNVSTEISLHILAYNLKRMISLWGTAGLARRLQELYG
;
A
#
# COMPACT_ATOMS: atom_id res chain seq x y z
N MET A 1 -14.20 12.26 -3.67
CA MET A 1 -13.29 13.36 -4.09
C MET A 1 -12.57 13.07 -5.41
N ALA A 2 -11.62 12.09 -5.54
CA ALA A 2 -10.94 11.85 -6.84
C ALA A 2 -11.90 11.32 -7.92
N GLN A 3 -12.73 10.34 -7.60
CA GLN A 3 -13.75 9.80 -8.50
C GLN A 3 -14.73 10.89 -8.97
N GLU A 4 -15.17 11.72 -8.05
CA GLU A 4 -16.05 12.86 -8.31
C GLU A 4 -15.38 13.92 -9.20
N ALA A 5 -14.14 14.31 -8.89
CA ALA A 5 -13.37 15.29 -9.66
C ALA A 5 -13.06 14.82 -11.08
N LEU A 6 -12.88 13.50 -11.28
CA LEU A 6 -12.59 12.90 -12.59
C LEU A 6 -13.85 12.46 -13.34
N GLY A 7 -15.02 12.47 -12.69
CA GLY A 7 -16.26 11.95 -13.27
C GLY A 7 -16.20 10.46 -13.61
N LYS A 8 -15.31 9.69 -12.94
CA LYS A 8 -15.08 8.26 -13.20
C LYS A 8 -15.18 7.46 -11.92
N GLN A 9 -15.84 6.30 -11.97
CA GLN A 9 -15.94 5.37 -10.85
C GLN A 9 -14.75 4.39 -10.81
N ASP A 10 -14.29 3.93 -11.96
CA ASP A 10 -13.23 2.95 -12.16
C ASP A 10 -11.84 3.63 -12.19
N ILE A 11 -11.38 4.08 -11.06
CA ILE A 11 -10.04 4.66 -10.94
C ILE A 11 -9.05 3.68 -10.31
N THR A 12 -7.79 3.76 -10.71
CA THR A 12 -6.68 3.03 -10.06
C THR A 12 -5.86 4.01 -9.21
N VAL A 13 -5.77 3.71 -7.92
CA VAL A 13 -5.00 4.48 -6.95
C VAL A 13 -3.65 3.80 -6.75
N LEU A 14 -2.58 4.52 -7.12
CA LEU A 14 -1.20 4.09 -6.89
C LEU A 14 -0.62 4.85 -5.70
N ALA A 15 -0.10 4.15 -4.71
CA ALA A 15 0.56 4.78 -3.57
C ALA A 15 1.88 4.10 -3.22
N ASP A 16 2.72 4.79 -2.46
CA ASP A 16 3.98 4.23 -1.97
C ASP A 16 3.72 3.32 -0.77
N LYS A 17 4.68 2.41 -0.49
CA LYS A 17 4.67 1.53 0.68
C LYS A 17 4.46 2.26 2.01
N GLY A 18 4.86 3.53 2.11
CA GLY A 18 4.63 4.38 3.28
C GLY A 18 3.15 4.66 3.58
N TYR A 19 2.29 4.50 2.57
CA TYR A 19 0.84 4.65 2.70
C TYR A 19 0.10 3.32 2.89
N TYR A 20 0.83 2.23 3.17
CA TYR A 20 0.20 0.93 3.38
C TYR A 20 -0.55 0.91 4.71
N SER A 21 -1.86 1.10 4.65
CA SER A 21 -2.80 0.97 5.76
C SER A 21 -3.92 0.03 5.33
N ARG A 22 -4.15 -1.05 6.08
CA ARG A 22 -5.19 -2.02 5.77
C ARG A 22 -6.58 -1.39 5.72
N ASN A 23 -6.90 -0.54 6.69
CA ASN A 23 -8.20 0.13 6.77
C ASN A 23 -8.40 1.10 5.60
N ASP A 24 -7.39 1.92 5.27
CA ASP A 24 -7.50 2.89 4.19
C ASP A 24 -7.57 2.21 2.82
N ILE A 25 -6.76 1.15 2.61
CA ILE A 25 -6.82 0.34 1.38
C ILE A 25 -8.21 -0.30 1.25
N LYS A 26 -8.74 -0.89 2.33
CA LYS A 26 -10.08 -1.45 2.33
C LYS A 26 -11.12 -0.39 1.98
N ALA A 27 -11.07 0.79 2.60
CA ALA A 27 -11.99 1.88 2.30
C ALA A 27 -11.95 2.29 0.84
N VAL A 28 -10.76 2.36 0.21
CA VAL A 28 -10.63 2.62 -1.23
C VAL A 28 -11.24 1.51 -2.07
N LEU A 29 -10.96 0.24 -1.75
CA LEU A 29 -11.51 -0.90 -2.48
C LEU A 29 -13.05 -0.99 -2.36
N ASP A 30 -13.60 -0.61 -1.22
CA ASP A 30 -15.05 -0.60 -0.97
C ASP A 30 -15.78 0.48 -1.81
N THR A 31 -15.08 1.50 -2.33
CA THR A 31 -15.64 2.45 -3.32
C THR A 31 -15.68 1.91 -4.74
N GLY A 32 -15.21 0.71 -5.00
CA GLY A 32 -15.06 0.13 -6.34
C GLY A 32 -13.77 0.54 -7.06
N ALA A 33 -12.95 1.40 -6.46
CA ALA A 33 -11.64 1.76 -7.02
C ALA A 33 -10.63 0.61 -6.84
N VAL A 34 -9.63 0.56 -7.72
CA VAL A 34 -8.50 -0.37 -7.60
C VAL A 34 -7.39 0.31 -6.81
N ALA A 35 -6.99 -0.29 -5.69
CA ALA A 35 -5.81 0.15 -4.94
C ALA A 35 -4.60 -0.71 -5.31
N LEU A 36 -3.44 -0.08 -5.50
CA LEU A 36 -2.15 -0.72 -5.75
C LEU A 36 -1.11 -0.08 -4.83
N VAL A 37 -0.95 -0.66 -3.64
CA VAL A 37 -0.05 -0.17 -2.59
C VAL A 37 0.89 -1.29 -2.17
N PRO A 38 2.20 -1.21 -2.44
CA PRO A 38 3.15 -2.25 -2.07
C PRO A 38 3.21 -2.44 -0.56
N LYS A 39 3.15 -3.68 -0.10
CA LYS A 39 3.36 -4.02 1.30
C LYS A 39 4.85 -3.89 1.65
N GLY A 40 5.16 -3.11 2.68
CA GLY A 40 6.51 -3.09 3.24
C GLY A 40 6.81 -4.41 3.97
N ASP A 41 8.00 -4.97 3.78
CA ASP A 41 8.45 -6.06 4.64
C ASP A 41 8.85 -5.49 6.00
N THR A 42 7.95 -5.65 6.97
CA THR A 42 8.16 -5.23 8.36
C THR A 42 8.58 -6.40 9.26
N SER A 43 8.64 -7.62 8.70
CA SER A 43 8.97 -8.81 9.46
C SER A 43 10.48 -8.82 9.76
N GLY A 44 10.84 -8.68 11.02
CA GLY A 44 12.21 -8.91 11.47
C GLY A 44 12.57 -10.41 11.63
N ALA A 45 11.75 -11.30 11.08
CA ALA A 45 11.91 -12.74 11.24
C ALA A 45 13.21 -13.23 10.61
N ASP A 46 13.49 -12.83 9.36
CA ASP A 46 14.71 -13.24 8.63
C ASP A 46 15.98 -12.81 9.35
N ARG A 47 16.01 -11.58 9.87
CA ARG A 47 17.15 -11.09 10.68
C ARG A 47 17.38 -11.86 11.97
N LYS A 48 16.34 -12.52 12.49
CA LYS A 48 16.40 -13.37 13.68
C LYS A 48 16.59 -14.84 13.35
N GLY A 49 16.78 -15.21 12.08
CA GLY A 49 16.85 -16.60 11.62
C GLY A 49 15.55 -17.38 11.81
N LEU A 50 14.42 -16.69 11.90
CA LEU A 50 13.10 -17.28 12.06
C LEU A 50 12.37 -17.38 10.71
N PHE A 51 11.51 -18.37 10.59
CA PHE A 51 10.63 -18.51 9.42
C PHE A 51 9.79 -17.25 9.19
N ASN A 52 9.88 -16.69 7.98
CA ASN A 52 9.04 -15.60 7.54
C ASN A 52 7.59 -16.08 7.35
N LEU A 53 6.64 -15.15 7.46
CA LEU A 53 5.22 -15.45 7.25
C LEU A 53 4.93 -16.01 5.84
N SER A 54 5.70 -15.60 4.84
CA SER A 54 5.58 -16.09 3.45
C SER A 54 5.78 -17.60 3.30
N LEU A 55 6.43 -18.26 4.27
CA LEU A 55 6.61 -19.71 4.28
C LEU A 55 5.41 -20.48 4.83
N PHE A 56 4.42 -19.77 5.39
CA PHE A 56 3.19 -20.35 5.89
C PHE A 56 2.11 -20.18 4.81
N LYS A 57 1.64 -21.30 4.28
CA LYS A 57 0.62 -21.29 3.20
C LYS A 57 -0.77 -21.31 3.80
N TYR A 58 -1.63 -20.38 3.38
CA TYR A 58 -3.04 -20.37 3.77
C TYR A 58 -3.84 -21.29 2.85
N ASP A 59 -4.60 -22.19 3.46
CA ASP A 59 -5.58 -23.05 2.79
C ASP A 59 -6.97 -22.45 3.07
N GLN A 60 -7.57 -21.86 2.05
CA GLN A 60 -8.85 -21.17 2.15
C GLN A 60 -10.03 -22.15 2.33
N GLU A 61 -9.95 -23.36 1.76
CA GLU A 61 -11.02 -24.34 1.86
C GLU A 61 -11.17 -24.87 3.29
N LYS A 62 -10.05 -25.06 3.98
CA LYS A 62 -10.00 -25.58 5.35
C LYS A 62 -9.92 -24.51 6.42
N ASP A 63 -9.73 -23.25 6.06
CA ASP A 63 -9.44 -22.13 6.96
C ASP A 63 -8.27 -22.45 7.92
N VAL A 64 -7.14 -22.92 7.38
CA VAL A 64 -5.94 -23.25 8.15
C VAL A 64 -4.68 -22.67 7.49
N TYR A 65 -3.63 -22.47 8.28
CA TYR A 65 -2.29 -22.25 7.76
C TYR A 65 -1.48 -23.53 7.82
N ILE A 66 -0.79 -23.85 6.73
CA ILE A 66 0.17 -24.97 6.69
C ILE A 66 1.57 -24.39 6.99
N CYS A 67 2.21 -24.84 8.05
CA CYS A 67 3.54 -24.41 8.45
C CYS A 67 4.64 -25.07 7.58
N PRO A 68 5.89 -24.59 7.61
CA PRO A 68 6.99 -25.17 6.81
C PRO A 68 7.29 -26.65 7.07
N THR A 69 6.83 -27.20 8.20
CA THR A 69 6.96 -28.64 8.53
C THR A 69 5.72 -29.47 8.17
N GLY A 70 4.74 -28.86 7.44
CA GLY A 70 3.54 -29.54 6.98
C GLY A 70 2.40 -29.64 8.01
N ASN A 71 2.54 -29.08 9.21
CA ASN A 71 1.47 -29.12 10.20
C ASN A 71 0.43 -28.02 9.96
N GLU A 72 -0.84 -28.34 10.17
CA GLU A 72 -1.94 -27.38 10.10
C GLU A 72 -2.03 -26.55 11.38
N LEU A 73 -2.10 -25.24 11.21
CA LEU A 73 -2.39 -24.26 12.25
C LEU A 73 -3.84 -23.82 12.11
N GLN A 74 -4.67 -24.15 13.09
CA GLN A 74 -6.10 -23.88 13.07
C GLN A 74 -6.41 -22.50 13.62
N ASN A 75 -7.46 -21.87 13.12
CA ASN A 75 -8.07 -20.69 13.71
C ASN A 75 -8.56 -21.04 15.12
N ARG A 76 -8.11 -20.31 16.13
CA ARG A 76 -8.45 -20.60 17.52
C ARG A 76 -9.34 -19.56 18.16
N PHE A 77 -9.13 -18.31 17.81
CA PHE A 77 -9.94 -17.19 18.30
C PHE A 77 -9.69 -15.94 17.45
N ILE A 78 -10.55 -14.96 17.64
CA ILE A 78 -10.41 -13.62 17.06
C ILE A 78 -10.00 -12.65 18.18
N THR A 79 -9.11 -11.72 17.85
CA THR A 79 -8.71 -10.62 18.74
C THR A 79 -8.76 -9.31 17.97
N VAL A 80 -8.82 -8.19 18.68
CA VAL A 80 -8.72 -6.86 18.10
C VAL A 80 -7.39 -6.24 18.52
N GLU A 81 -6.55 -5.91 17.55
CA GLU A 81 -5.27 -5.24 17.76
C GLU A 81 -5.21 -4.03 16.82
N ASP A 82 -4.91 -2.85 17.34
CA ASP A 82 -4.81 -1.59 16.56
C ASP A 82 -6.06 -1.29 15.69
N GLY A 83 -7.24 -1.65 16.18
CA GLY A 83 -8.51 -1.48 15.46
C GLY A 83 -8.75 -2.49 14.33
N LEU A 84 -7.93 -3.54 14.22
CA LEU A 84 -8.09 -4.62 13.25
C LEU A 84 -8.58 -5.88 13.94
N GLU A 85 -9.60 -6.52 13.40
CA GLU A 85 -10.02 -7.86 13.80
C GLU A 85 -9.10 -8.90 13.20
N LEU A 86 -8.38 -9.63 14.04
CA LEU A 86 -7.37 -10.60 13.65
C LEU A 86 -7.77 -12.01 14.08
N GLN A 87 -7.82 -12.92 13.13
CA GLN A 87 -7.91 -14.36 13.36
C GLN A 87 -6.53 -14.89 13.76
N ILE A 88 -6.47 -15.69 14.82
CA ILE A 88 -5.23 -16.22 15.38
C ILE A 88 -5.13 -17.72 15.14
N TYR A 89 -4.15 -18.09 14.31
CA TYR A 89 -3.90 -19.45 13.91
C TYR A 89 -2.69 -20.02 14.65
N PHE A 90 -2.83 -21.18 15.28
CA PHE A 90 -1.71 -21.91 15.87
C PHE A 90 -2.08 -23.38 16.14
N ASN A 91 -1.04 -24.20 16.35
CA ASN A 91 -1.18 -25.60 16.80
C ASN A 91 -0.21 -25.84 17.96
N GLY A 92 -0.74 -25.78 19.18
CA GLY A 92 0.06 -25.95 20.40
C GLY A 92 0.66 -27.36 20.53
N ILE A 93 -0.08 -28.39 20.10
CA ILE A 93 0.34 -29.80 20.21
C ILE A 93 1.50 -30.05 19.23
N ALA A 94 1.29 -29.80 17.94
CA ALA A 94 2.33 -30.02 16.93
C ALA A 94 3.56 -29.15 17.12
N CYS A 95 3.45 -27.96 17.71
CA CYS A 95 4.58 -27.09 17.98
C CYS A 95 5.38 -27.47 19.23
N ARG A 96 4.84 -28.27 20.14
CA ARG A 96 5.53 -28.67 21.38
C ARG A 96 6.78 -29.48 21.08
N ASP A 97 6.66 -30.49 20.23
CA ASP A 97 7.69 -31.48 19.93
C ASP A 97 8.29 -31.25 18.52
N CYS A 98 8.12 -30.07 17.96
CA CYS A 98 8.59 -29.75 16.61
C CYS A 98 10.12 -29.54 16.58
N SER A 99 10.81 -30.29 15.73
CA SER A 99 12.26 -30.20 15.54
C SER A 99 12.75 -28.85 15.01
N GLN A 100 11.87 -28.12 14.27
CA GLN A 100 12.16 -26.80 13.71
C GLN A 100 11.67 -25.64 14.59
N ARG A 101 11.30 -25.91 15.85
CA ARG A 101 10.73 -24.90 16.75
C ARG A 101 11.64 -23.68 16.92
N SER A 102 12.95 -23.87 17.03
CA SER A 102 13.93 -22.79 17.17
C SER A 102 13.96 -21.81 15.99
N LYS A 103 13.64 -22.29 14.79
CA LYS A 103 13.51 -21.47 13.57
C LYS A 103 12.11 -20.85 13.43
N CYS A 104 11.18 -21.18 14.31
CA CYS A 104 9.79 -20.75 14.20
C CYS A 104 9.43 -19.67 15.23
N THR A 105 9.92 -19.82 16.48
CA THR A 105 9.64 -18.91 17.59
C THR A 105 10.78 -18.83 18.57
N THR A 106 11.00 -17.66 19.15
CA THR A 106 11.94 -17.45 20.26
C THR A 106 11.36 -17.87 21.62
N SER A 107 10.05 -18.10 21.71
CA SER A 107 9.40 -18.53 22.93
C SER A 107 9.71 -19.99 23.25
N LYS A 108 10.10 -20.26 24.49
CA LYS A 108 10.32 -21.63 24.99
C LYS A 108 9.00 -22.38 25.22
N VAL A 109 7.90 -21.68 25.45
CA VAL A 109 6.61 -22.25 25.85
C VAL A 109 5.54 -22.07 24.77
N ALA A 110 5.39 -20.85 24.25
CA ALA A 110 4.31 -20.53 23.32
C ALA A 110 4.57 -21.06 21.90
N ALA A 111 3.52 -21.58 21.26
CA ALA A 111 3.52 -21.92 19.84
C ALA A 111 3.63 -20.67 18.95
N ARG A 112 4.13 -20.83 17.73
CA ARG A 112 4.06 -19.78 16.71
C ARG A 112 2.60 -19.43 16.44
N ARG A 113 2.25 -18.15 16.51
CA ARG A 113 0.92 -17.62 16.17
C ARG A 113 1.01 -16.86 14.86
N ILE A 114 0.12 -17.17 13.93
CA ILE A 114 -0.09 -16.42 12.71
C ILE A 114 -1.33 -15.55 12.90
N ARG A 115 -1.20 -14.27 12.57
CA ARG A 115 -2.30 -13.29 12.62
C ARG A 115 -2.77 -13.03 11.21
N ARG A 116 -4.04 -13.29 10.93
CA ARG A 116 -4.69 -12.99 9.66
C ARG A 116 -5.81 -11.99 9.91
N TRP A 117 -5.79 -10.89 9.18
CA TRP A 117 -6.90 -9.95 9.24
C TRP A 117 -8.15 -10.56 8.61
N VAL A 118 -9.34 -10.30 9.15
CA VAL A 118 -10.61 -10.85 8.64
C VAL A 118 -10.90 -10.48 7.17
N HIS A 119 -10.28 -9.37 6.69
CA HIS A 119 -10.36 -8.92 5.29
C HIS A 119 -9.01 -9.06 4.55
N GLU A 120 -8.15 -10.00 4.95
CA GLU A 120 -6.83 -10.22 4.30
C GLU A 120 -6.99 -10.66 2.84
N ASP A 121 -8.10 -11.30 2.47
CA ASP A 121 -8.48 -11.64 1.09
C ASP A 121 -8.38 -10.42 0.14
N LYS A 122 -8.85 -9.25 0.58
CA LYS A 122 -8.74 -8.01 -0.20
C LYS A 122 -7.29 -7.59 -0.43
N MET A 123 -6.44 -7.78 0.58
CA MET A 123 -5.01 -7.48 0.48
C MET A 123 -4.29 -8.47 -0.43
N GLU A 124 -4.68 -9.75 -0.39
CA GLU A 124 -4.15 -10.80 -1.26
C GLU A 124 -4.51 -10.53 -2.74
N VAL A 125 -5.75 -10.14 -3.02
CA VAL A 125 -6.19 -9.72 -4.37
C VAL A 125 -5.41 -8.50 -4.85
N MET A 126 -5.21 -7.51 -4.01
CA MET A 126 -4.39 -6.34 -4.34
C MET A 126 -2.94 -6.74 -4.64
N GLN A 127 -2.35 -7.61 -3.82
CA GLN A 127 -0.97 -8.08 -4.02
C GLN A 127 -0.84 -8.87 -5.33
N ALA A 128 -1.78 -9.77 -5.62
CA ALA A 128 -1.79 -10.52 -6.88
C ALA A 128 -1.87 -9.58 -8.11
N ARG A 129 -2.63 -8.49 -8.02
CA ARG A 129 -2.66 -7.46 -9.09
C ARG A 129 -1.32 -6.74 -9.23
N LEU A 130 -0.66 -6.41 -8.12
CA LEU A 130 0.67 -5.80 -8.14
C LEU A 130 1.71 -6.73 -8.79
N ASP A 131 1.67 -8.02 -8.45
CA ASP A 131 2.59 -9.03 -9.00
C ASP A 131 2.36 -9.24 -10.51
N ALA A 132 1.12 -9.13 -10.97
CA ALA A 132 0.75 -9.20 -12.38
C ALA A 132 1.14 -7.93 -13.17
N LEU A 133 1.42 -6.82 -12.50
CA LEU A 133 1.71 -5.52 -13.11
C LEU A 133 3.09 -4.98 -12.66
N PRO A 134 4.21 -5.62 -13.04
CA PRO A 134 5.55 -5.25 -12.59
C PRO A 134 5.94 -3.81 -13.00
N GLN A 135 5.35 -3.27 -14.09
CA GLN A 135 5.53 -1.89 -14.51
C GLN A 135 4.89 -0.85 -13.59
N THR A 136 4.07 -1.26 -12.62
CA THR A 136 3.38 -0.34 -11.69
C THR A 136 4.36 0.56 -10.94
N ALA A 137 5.52 0.03 -10.55
CA ALA A 137 6.57 0.80 -9.90
C ALA A 137 7.14 1.89 -10.82
N LEU A 138 7.32 1.58 -12.12
CA LEU A 138 7.78 2.55 -13.12
C LEU A 138 6.73 3.63 -13.37
N VAL A 139 5.47 3.24 -13.53
CA VAL A 139 4.34 4.19 -13.70
C VAL A 139 4.26 5.13 -12.51
N ARG A 140 4.34 4.60 -11.27
CA ARG A 140 4.36 5.42 -10.05
C ARG A 140 5.52 6.42 -10.06
N LYS A 141 6.74 5.97 -10.39
CA LYS A 141 7.92 6.83 -10.48
C LYS A 141 7.71 7.97 -11.48
N GLN A 142 7.13 7.68 -12.62
CA GLN A 142 6.89 8.67 -13.67
C GLN A 142 5.75 9.64 -13.33
N THR A 143 4.68 9.17 -12.67
CA THR A 143 3.47 9.97 -12.45
C THR A 143 3.45 10.68 -11.12
N VAL A 144 4.03 10.10 -10.07
CA VAL A 144 3.99 10.66 -8.70
C VAL A 144 5.34 11.25 -8.30
N GLU A 145 6.43 10.50 -8.43
CA GLU A 145 7.74 10.94 -7.96
C GLU A 145 8.34 12.04 -8.87
N HIS A 146 8.16 11.92 -10.19
CA HIS A 146 8.67 12.89 -11.15
C HIS A 146 8.12 14.31 -10.94
N PRO A 147 6.80 14.55 -10.72
CA PRO A 147 6.30 15.88 -10.40
C PRO A 147 6.95 16.49 -9.17
N PHE A 148 7.06 15.73 -8.07
CA PHE A 148 7.70 16.21 -6.85
C PHE A 148 9.19 16.49 -7.04
N GLY A 149 9.91 15.64 -7.76
CA GLY A 149 11.31 15.87 -8.12
C GLY A 149 11.48 17.15 -8.94
N THR A 150 10.61 17.36 -9.93
CA THR A 150 10.61 18.59 -10.76
C THR A 150 10.34 19.83 -9.91
N ILE A 151 9.32 19.82 -9.06
CA ILE A 151 8.98 20.95 -8.19
C ILE A 151 10.14 21.26 -7.24
N LYS A 152 10.73 20.24 -6.61
CA LYS A 152 11.83 20.44 -5.66
C LYS A 152 13.12 20.89 -6.34
N MET A 153 13.57 20.17 -7.37
CA MET A 153 14.92 20.34 -7.92
C MET A 153 14.98 21.38 -9.04
N TRP A 154 13.99 21.38 -9.94
CA TRP A 154 14.02 22.26 -11.12
C TRP A 154 13.27 23.58 -10.92
N MET A 155 12.27 23.62 -10.00
CA MET A 155 11.53 24.84 -9.68
C MET A 155 12.00 25.47 -8.36
N GLY A 156 13.02 24.89 -7.71
CA GLY A 156 13.66 25.50 -6.53
C GLY A 156 12.85 25.36 -5.22
N ALA A 157 11.75 24.61 -5.19
CA ALA A 157 10.92 24.43 -3.99
C ALA A 157 11.53 23.38 -3.03
N THR A 158 12.79 23.54 -2.65
CA THR A 158 13.50 22.60 -1.75
C THR A 158 13.06 22.74 -0.30
N HIS A 159 12.53 23.88 0.08
CA HIS A 159 12.02 24.19 1.42
C HIS A 159 10.90 25.23 1.29
N PHE A 160 10.04 25.28 2.31
CA PHE A 160 8.98 26.28 2.34
C PHE A 160 9.50 27.63 2.86
N LEU A 161 9.12 28.70 2.20
CA LEU A 161 9.44 30.07 2.57
C LEU A 161 8.43 30.61 3.61
N MET A 162 7.21 30.08 3.60
CA MET A 162 6.14 30.49 4.50
C MET A 162 6.10 29.61 5.77
N ARG A 163 5.55 30.19 6.85
CA ARG A 163 5.27 29.49 8.11
C ARG A 163 3.76 29.33 8.28
N ARG A 164 3.34 28.40 9.15
CA ARG A 164 1.97 27.99 9.44
C ARG A 164 1.34 27.19 8.27
N PHE A 165 0.61 26.14 8.64
CA PHE A 165 0.03 25.18 7.70
C PHE A 165 -0.75 25.84 6.56
N LYS A 166 -1.61 26.81 6.86
CA LYS A 166 -2.40 27.53 5.86
C LYS A 166 -1.55 28.18 4.77
N ASN A 167 -0.48 28.87 5.15
CA ASN A 167 0.39 29.59 4.21
C ASN A 167 1.26 28.60 3.41
N VAL A 168 1.78 27.56 4.06
CA VAL A 168 2.52 26.48 3.40
C VAL A 168 1.64 25.75 2.38
N SER A 169 0.36 25.51 2.72
CA SER A 169 -0.61 24.94 1.78
C SER A 169 -0.83 25.82 0.55
N THR A 170 -0.89 27.14 0.73
CA THR A 170 -0.99 28.10 -0.39
C THR A 170 0.27 28.06 -1.25
N GLU A 171 1.44 28.08 -0.62
CA GLU A 171 2.73 28.05 -1.31
C GLU A 171 2.86 26.78 -2.18
N ILE A 172 2.56 25.59 -1.64
CA ILE A 172 2.63 24.36 -2.44
C ILE A 172 1.59 24.35 -3.56
N SER A 173 0.41 24.92 -3.34
CA SER A 173 -0.63 25.03 -4.38
C SER A 173 -0.17 25.89 -5.57
N LEU A 174 0.56 26.97 -5.30
CA LEU A 174 1.16 27.81 -6.35
C LEU A 174 2.27 27.07 -7.12
N HIS A 175 3.11 26.30 -6.44
CA HIS A 175 4.11 25.44 -7.11
C HIS A 175 3.46 24.39 -8.00
N ILE A 176 2.39 23.75 -7.54
CA ILE A 176 1.63 22.76 -8.32
C ILE A 176 0.97 23.43 -9.54
N LEU A 177 0.38 24.61 -9.37
CA LEU A 177 -0.19 25.37 -10.48
C LEU A 177 0.85 25.72 -11.55
N ALA A 178 2.01 26.24 -11.13
CA ALA A 178 3.11 26.56 -12.03
C ALA A 178 3.66 25.30 -12.75
N TYR A 179 3.79 24.18 -12.04
CA TYR A 179 4.16 22.89 -12.64
C TYR A 179 3.15 22.44 -13.69
N ASN A 180 1.85 22.49 -13.38
CA ASN A 180 0.79 22.09 -14.30
C ASN A 180 0.77 22.96 -15.54
N LEU A 181 0.89 24.29 -15.37
CA LEU A 181 0.95 25.24 -16.49
C LEU A 181 2.16 24.95 -17.40
N LYS A 182 3.33 24.72 -16.82
CA LYS A 182 4.53 24.34 -17.57
C LYS A 182 4.32 23.05 -18.35
N ARG A 183 3.69 22.05 -17.75
CA ARG A 183 3.34 20.78 -18.42
C ARG A 183 2.36 20.97 -19.58
N MET A 184 1.32 21.77 -19.40
CA MET A 184 0.35 22.09 -20.46
C MET A 184 1.02 22.79 -21.62
N ILE A 185 1.88 23.76 -21.36
CA ILE A 185 2.66 24.48 -22.39
C ILE A 185 3.59 23.49 -23.13
N SER A 186 4.23 22.58 -22.42
CA SER A 186 5.11 21.55 -23.03
C SER A 186 4.36 20.58 -23.93
N LEU A 187 3.09 20.25 -23.59
CA LEU A 187 2.26 19.30 -24.35
C LEU A 187 1.60 19.95 -25.58
N TRP A 188 1.15 21.17 -25.45
CA TRP A 188 0.30 21.81 -26.48
C TRP A 188 0.91 23.07 -27.12
N GLY A 189 2.04 23.56 -26.63
CA GLY A 189 2.57 24.85 -26.92
C GLY A 189 1.70 25.98 -26.36
N THR A 190 2.18 27.20 -26.40
CA THR A 190 1.44 28.39 -25.88
C THR A 190 0.17 28.65 -26.70
N ALA A 191 0.23 28.56 -28.03
CA ALA A 191 -0.91 28.78 -28.92
C ALA A 191 -1.97 27.69 -28.78
N GLY A 192 -1.55 26.41 -28.63
CA GLY A 192 -2.47 25.30 -28.42
C GLY A 192 -3.18 25.37 -27.06
N LEU A 193 -2.48 25.79 -26.02
CA LEU A 193 -3.09 26.03 -24.71
C LEU A 193 -4.11 27.17 -24.76
N ALA A 194 -3.76 28.30 -25.39
CA ALA A 194 -4.68 29.46 -25.53
C ALA A 194 -5.98 29.07 -26.26
N ARG A 195 -5.89 28.29 -27.35
CA ARG A 195 -7.06 27.79 -28.10
C ARG A 195 -7.95 26.92 -27.21
N ARG A 196 -7.40 25.97 -26.47
CA ARG A 196 -8.16 25.08 -25.58
C ARG A 196 -8.86 25.84 -24.45
N LEU A 197 -8.22 26.90 -23.93
CA LEU A 197 -8.86 27.75 -22.92
C LEU A 197 -10.03 28.56 -23.53
N GLN A 198 -9.91 29.04 -24.75
CA GLN A 198 -11.03 29.69 -25.46
C GLN A 198 -12.18 28.71 -25.70
N GLU A 199 -11.93 27.46 -26.09
CA GLU A 199 -12.97 26.45 -26.29
C GLU A 199 -13.71 26.07 -24.99
N LEU A 200 -13.07 26.22 -23.82
CA LEU A 200 -13.69 25.91 -22.52
C LEU A 200 -14.48 27.06 -21.91
N TYR A 201 -14.14 28.30 -22.22
CA TYR A 201 -14.68 29.49 -21.56
C TYR A 201 -15.28 30.54 -22.54
N GLY A 202 -15.20 30.29 -23.82
CA GLY A 202 -15.83 31.11 -24.90
C GLY A 202 -17.07 30.42 -25.38
#